data_fe1b5a3be3fc5e87c6acc634c25867bf
#
_entry.id   fe1b5a3be3fc5e87c6acc634c25867bf
#
_cell.length_a   1.000
_cell.length_b   1.000
_cell.length_c   1.000
_cell.angle_alpha   90.00
_cell.angle_beta   90.00
_cell.angle_gamma   90.00
#
_symmetry.space_group_name_H-M   'P 1'
#
loop_
_entity.id
_entity.type
_entity.pdbx_description
1 polymer ?
#
loop_
_entity_poly.entity_id
_entity_poly.type
_entity_poly.pdbx_seq_one_letter_code
_entity_poly.pdbx_strand_id
1 'polypeptide(L)'
;MKKFNLVNEEATKDLGKIIADEISNINKESIEIHLEGELGTGKTFLTRSIITNSGWVGLVKSPTYTLCEEYDLGESIFLHIDLYRTSEIEDIHIFDLERKTHSKKVIIIEWPQKLQEPRKFDLKISFKHINNQREVEIIDANNLFLKLTKS
;
A
#
# COMPACT_ATOMS: atom_id res chain seq x y z
N MET A 1 -16.98 2.73 -3.55
CA MET A 1 -15.80 3.22 -4.28
C MET A 1 -15.76 4.73 -4.22
N LYS A 2 -14.62 5.30 -3.95
CA LYS A 2 -14.48 6.75 -3.85
C LYS A 2 -13.32 7.23 -4.72
N LYS A 3 -13.47 8.41 -5.31
CA LYS A 3 -12.45 9.04 -6.16
C LYS A 3 -11.93 10.31 -5.52
N PHE A 4 -10.62 10.52 -5.60
CA PHE A 4 -9.95 11.74 -5.16
C PHE A 4 -9.02 12.24 -6.24
N ASN A 5 -8.91 13.57 -6.34
CA ASN A 5 -7.88 14.18 -7.16
C ASN A 5 -6.67 14.53 -6.30
N LEU A 6 -5.51 14.03 -6.69
CA LEU A 6 -4.25 14.37 -6.04
C LEU A 6 -3.56 15.45 -6.87
N VAL A 7 -3.80 16.70 -6.49
CA VAL A 7 -3.34 17.86 -7.28
C VAL A 7 -1.82 18.08 -7.21
N ASN A 8 -1.17 17.56 -6.18
CA ASN A 8 0.28 17.70 -5.97
C ASN A 8 0.80 16.61 -5.04
N GLU A 9 2.11 16.61 -4.79
CA GLU A 9 2.75 15.65 -3.89
C GLU A 9 2.25 15.77 -2.46
N GLU A 10 1.93 16.97 -2.01
CA GLU A 10 1.42 17.20 -0.66
C GLU A 10 0.07 16.49 -0.46
N ALA A 11 -0.80 16.50 -1.46
CA ALA A 11 -2.06 15.77 -1.41
C ALA A 11 -1.84 14.26 -1.26
N THR A 12 -0.82 13.71 -1.93
CA THR A 12 -0.46 12.30 -1.79
C THR A 12 0.08 11.98 -0.39
N LYS A 13 0.90 12.88 0.16
CA LYS A 13 1.39 12.74 1.55
C LYS A 13 0.24 12.75 2.55
N ASP A 14 -0.72 13.65 2.36
CA ASP A 14 -1.89 13.75 3.24
C ASP A 14 -2.74 12.47 3.17
N LEU A 15 -2.91 11.91 1.99
CA LEU A 15 -3.60 10.63 1.83
C LEU A 15 -2.87 9.52 2.59
N GLY A 16 -1.55 9.47 2.48
CA GLY A 16 -0.73 8.51 3.22
C GLY A 16 -0.86 8.65 4.73
N LYS A 17 -0.95 9.88 5.22
CA LYS A 17 -1.14 10.16 6.64
C LYS A 17 -2.50 9.64 7.12
N ILE A 18 -3.56 9.87 6.36
CA ILE A 18 -4.90 9.37 6.69
C ILE A 18 -4.91 7.85 6.75
N ILE A 19 -4.29 7.20 5.76
CA ILE A 19 -4.19 5.74 5.71
C ILE A 19 -3.42 5.21 6.93
N ALA A 20 -2.29 5.84 7.26
CA ALA A 20 -1.49 5.44 8.42
C ALA A 20 -2.28 5.55 9.72
N ASP A 21 -3.01 6.64 9.91
CA ASP A 21 -3.86 6.85 11.09
C ASP A 21 -4.96 5.78 11.16
N GLU A 22 -5.60 5.47 10.03
CA GLU A 22 -6.61 4.41 9.98
C GLU A 22 -6.03 3.05 10.34
N ILE A 23 -4.87 2.71 9.78
CA ILE A 23 -4.20 1.44 10.06
C ILE A 23 -3.96 1.29 11.57
N SER A 24 -3.50 2.36 12.24
CA SER A 24 -3.21 2.31 13.66
C SER A 24 -4.47 2.06 14.52
N ASN A 25 -5.63 2.43 14.02
CA ASN A 25 -6.91 2.30 14.73
C ASN A 25 -7.70 1.05 14.35
N ILE A 26 -7.32 0.37 13.28
CA ILE A 26 -8.00 -0.86 12.84
C ILE A 26 -7.57 -2.01 13.77
N ASN A 27 -8.53 -2.68 14.38
CA ASN A 27 -8.27 -3.82 15.24
C ASN A 27 -8.27 -5.11 14.41
N LYS A 28 -7.20 -5.31 13.66
CA LYS A 28 -7.01 -6.49 12.82
C LYS A 28 -5.53 -6.85 12.80
N GLU A 29 -5.21 -8.12 12.87
CA GLU A 29 -3.82 -8.58 12.95
C GLU A 29 -3.05 -8.43 11.64
N SER A 30 -3.74 -8.51 10.51
CA SER A 30 -3.14 -8.41 9.19
C SER A 30 -4.02 -7.58 8.28
N ILE A 31 -3.41 -6.58 7.64
CA ILE A 31 -4.07 -5.68 6.70
C ILE A 31 -3.32 -5.77 5.38
N GLU A 32 -4.04 -5.95 4.28
CA GLU A 32 -3.43 -6.01 2.96
C GLU A 32 -3.94 -4.87 2.08
N ILE A 33 -3.00 -4.12 1.49
CA ILE A 33 -3.26 -2.95 0.64
C ILE A 33 -2.66 -3.21 -0.74
N HIS A 34 -3.46 -3.06 -1.78
CA HIS A 34 -3.03 -3.20 -3.17
C HIS A 34 -2.99 -1.83 -3.84
N LEU A 35 -1.90 -1.55 -4.54
CA LEU A 35 -1.71 -0.31 -5.28
C LEU A 35 -1.55 -0.63 -6.77
N GLU A 36 -2.46 -0.14 -7.58
CA GLU A 36 -2.46 -0.32 -9.02
C GLU A 36 -2.26 1.00 -9.75
N GLY A 37 -1.76 0.96 -10.95
CA GLY A 37 -1.58 2.13 -11.80
C GLY A 37 -0.30 2.06 -12.61
N GLU A 38 -0.23 2.87 -13.64
CA GLU A 38 0.93 2.96 -14.52
C GLU A 38 2.18 3.39 -13.76
N LEU A 39 3.35 3.13 -14.35
CA LEU A 39 4.62 3.56 -13.80
C LEU A 39 4.63 5.09 -13.63
N GLY A 40 5.18 5.57 -12.53
CA GLY A 40 5.31 7.00 -12.29
C GLY A 40 4.03 7.69 -11.83
N THR A 41 2.99 6.95 -11.43
CA THR A 41 1.74 7.55 -10.95
C THR A 41 1.75 7.91 -9.47
N GLY A 42 2.76 7.46 -8.70
CA GLY A 42 2.91 7.83 -7.30
C GLY A 42 2.66 6.72 -6.30
N LYS A 43 2.60 5.46 -6.73
CA LYS A 43 2.37 4.33 -5.83
C LYS A 43 3.45 4.21 -4.75
N THR A 44 4.71 4.25 -5.14
CA THR A 44 5.83 4.16 -4.19
C THR A 44 5.87 5.39 -3.28
N PHE A 45 5.55 6.57 -3.81
CA PHE A 45 5.48 7.79 -3.03
C PHE A 45 4.42 7.70 -1.94
N LEU A 46 3.24 7.16 -2.27
CA LEU A 46 2.18 6.92 -1.29
C LEU A 46 2.64 5.91 -0.23
N THR A 47 3.27 4.82 -0.65
CA THR A 47 3.80 3.81 0.29
C THR A 47 4.79 4.43 1.27
N ARG A 48 5.70 5.27 0.79
CA ARG A 48 6.65 6.00 1.66
C ARG A 48 5.92 6.85 2.69
N SER A 49 4.89 7.56 2.25
CA SER A 49 4.10 8.39 3.15
C SER A 49 3.41 7.57 4.22
N ILE A 50 2.81 6.44 3.85
CA ILE A 50 2.15 5.55 4.82
C ILE A 50 3.15 5.05 5.86
N ILE A 51 4.29 4.54 5.43
CA ILE A 51 5.29 3.95 6.34
C ILE A 51 5.92 5.01 7.23
N THR A 52 6.26 6.17 6.66
CA THR A 52 6.84 7.28 7.42
C THR A 52 5.84 7.81 8.46
N ASN A 53 4.58 7.99 8.08
CA ASN A 53 3.55 8.47 9.00
C ASN A 53 3.15 7.42 10.04
N SER A 54 3.51 6.17 9.81
CA SER A 54 3.31 5.09 10.80
C SER A 54 4.42 5.03 11.85
N GLY A 55 5.51 5.82 11.67
CA GLY A 55 6.57 5.95 12.66
C GLY A 55 7.95 5.52 12.21
N TRP A 56 8.15 5.09 10.97
CA TRP A 56 9.47 4.72 10.47
C TRP A 56 10.38 5.94 10.39
N VAL A 57 11.54 5.85 11.00
CA VAL A 57 12.57 6.89 10.95
C VAL A 57 13.67 6.41 9.99
N GLY A 58 13.91 7.19 8.96
CA GLY A 58 14.91 6.86 7.95
C GLY A 58 14.30 6.70 6.57
N LEU A 59 15.10 6.18 5.64
CA LEU A 59 14.74 6.04 4.25
C LEU A 59 13.78 4.87 4.04
N VAL A 60 12.72 5.11 3.30
CA VAL A 60 11.87 4.04 2.76
C VAL A 60 12.36 3.74 1.35
N LYS A 61 12.93 2.55 1.16
CA LYS A 61 13.52 2.15 -0.11
C LYS A 61 12.46 1.61 -1.06
N SER A 62 12.67 1.84 -2.37
CA SER A 62 11.90 1.12 -3.37
C SER A 62 12.44 -0.32 -3.47
N PRO A 63 11.59 -1.36 -3.41
CA PRO A 63 12.07 -2.75 -3.48
C PRO A 63 12.30 -3.20 -4.92
N THR A 64 13.10 -2.43 -5.66
CA THR A 64 13.32 -2.64 -7.10
C THR A 64 14.00 -3.97 -7.38
N TYR A 65 15.00 -4.34 -6.58
CA TYR A 65 15.78 -5.57 -6.79
C TYR A 65 15.41 -6.67 -5.81
N THR A 66 15.07 -6.29 -4.58
CA THR A 66 14.70 -7.24 -3.52
C THR A 66 13.28 -7.74 -3.66
N LEU A 67 12.44 -7.02 -4.39
CA LEU A 67 10.99 -7.24 -4.57
C LEU A 67 10.19 -7.08 -3.27
N CYS A 68 10.80 -7.23 -2.11
CA CYS A 68 10.14 -7.06 -0.81
C CYS A 68 11.09 -6.39 0.17
N GLU A 69 10.63 -5.33 0.82
CA GLU A 69 11.34 -4.66 1.92
C GLU A 69 10.49 -4.72 3.17
N GLU A 70 11.12 -4.97 4.32
CA GLU A 70 10.43 -5.03 5.60
C GLU A 70 10.75 -3.82 6.46
N TYR A 71 9.73 -3.31 7.15
CA TYR A 71 9.87 -2.20 8.09
C TYR A 71 9.24 -2.60 9.41
N ASP A 72 10.07 -2.94 10.38
CA ASP A 72 9.62 -3.34 11.73
C ASP A 72 9.56 -2.10 12.61
N LEU A 73 8.35 -1.71 13.01
CA LEU A 73 8.09 -0.54 13.85
C LEU A 73 7.81 -0.92 15.32
N GLY A 74 7.96 -2.20 15.65
CA GLY A 74 7.65 -2.71 16.97
C GLY A 74 6.19 -3.10 17.11
N GLU A 75 5.28 -2.14 17.07
CA GLU A 75 3.84 -2.39 17.18
C GLU A 75 3.21 -2.84 15.86
N SER A 76 3.88 -2.57 14.75
CA SER A 76 3.46 -3.03 13.43
C SER A 76 4.69 -3.38 12.60
N ILE A 77 4.49 -4.24 11.61
CA ILE A 77 5.51 -4.58 10.61
C ILE A 77 4.90 -4.39 9.23
N PHE A 78 5.60 -3.63 8.39
CA PHE A 78 5.17 -3.39 7.01
C PHE A 78 5.99 -4.24 6.06
N LEU A 79 5.32 -4.92 5.15
CA LEU A 79 5.94 -5.67 4.06
C LEU A 79 5.58 -4.94 2.76
N HIS A 80 6.54 -4.29 2.15
CA HIS A 80 6.36 -3.55 0.90
C HIS A 80 6.88 -4.38 -0.26
N ILE A 81 6.00 -4.73 -1.18
CA ILE A 81 6.29 -5.59 -2.32
C ILE A 81 6.01 -4.82 -3.59
N ASP A 82 6.95 -4.86 -4.55
CA ASP A 82 6.80 -4.25 -5.86
C ASP A 82 7.07 -5.30 -6.93
N LEU A 83 6.03 -5.64 -7.69
CA LEU A 83 6.09 -6.70 -8.69
C LEU A 83 6.32 -6.18 -10.11
N TYR A 84 6.61 -4.88 -10.27
CA TYR A 84 6.74 -4.26 -11.59
C TYR A 84 7.76 -4.96 -12.49
N ARG A 85 8.93 -5.31 -11.94
CA ARG A 85 10.03 -5.90 -12.72
C ARG A 85 9.94 -7.40 -12.90
N THR A 86 8.96 -8.05 -12.33
CA THR A 86 8.77 -9.48 -12.48
C THR A 86 7.94 -9.78 -13.72
N SER A 87 8.39 -10.69 -14.55
CA SER A 87 7.60 -11.16 -15.68
C SER A 87 6.58 -12.21 -15.23
N GLU A 88 6.97 -13.03 -14.27
CA GLU A 88 6.13 -14.06 -13.69
C GLU A 88 6.50 -14.24 -12.23
N ILE A 89 5.51 -14.21 -11.35
CA ILE A 89 5.67 -14.66 -9.98
C ILE A 89 4.85 -15.92 -9.84
N GLU A 90 5.53 -17.04 -9.92
CA GLU A 90 4.91 -18.35 -9.77
C GLU A 90 4.57 -18.63 -8.32
N ASP A 91 5.38 -18.09 -7.40
CA ASP A 91 5.26 -18.42 -5.99
C ASP A 91 5.57 -17.23 -5.10
N ILE A 92 4.52 -16.52 -4.69
CA ILE A 92 4.64 -15.43 -3.71
C ILE A 92 4.99 -15.96 -2.32
N HIS A 93 4.92 -17.28 -2.10
CA HIS A 93 5.27 -17.88 -0.83
C HIS A 93 6.74 -17.67 -0.44
N ILE A 94 7.61 -17.34 -1.41
CA ILE A 94 9.00 -17.00 -1.11
C ILE A 94 9.12 -15.79 -0.19
N PHE A 95 8.11 -14.91 -0.16
CA PHE A 95 8.10 -13.75 0.72
C PHE A 95 7.51 -14.06 2.09
N ASP A 96 6.94 -15.25 2.27
CA ASP A 96 6.34 -15.71 3.52
C ASP A 96 5.35 -14.68 4.10
N LEU A 97 4.43 -14.20 3.26
CA LEU A 97 3.47 -13.16 3.63
C LEU A 97 2.46 -13.63 4.66
N GLU A 98 2.22 -14.94 4.73
CA GLU A 98 1.23 -15.53 5.65
C GLU A 98 1.82 -15.82 7.03
N ARG A 99 3.12 -15.54 7.23
CA ARG A 99 3.74 -15.81 8.53
C ARG A 99 3.08 -15.01 9.63
N LYS A 100 3.00 -15.61 10.81
CA LYS A 100 2.50 -14.90 11.99
C LYS A 100 3.59 -13.97 12.53
N THR A 101 3.17 -12.80 12.95
CA THR A 101 4.04 -11.80 13.55
C THR A 101 3.51 -11.45 14.95
N HIS A 102 4.39 -10.99 15.83
CA HIS A 102 3.97 -10.54 17.17
C HIS A 102 3.21 -9.23 17.11
N SER A 103 3.41 -8.48 16.04
CA SER A 103 2.81 -7.17 15.83
C SER A 103 1.81 -7.23 14.67
N LYS A 104 1.05 -6.15 14.53
CA LYS A 104 0.16 -5.98 13.38
C LYS A 104 0.98 -6.01 12.10
N LYS A 105 0.57 -6.85 11.15
CA LYS A 105 1.24 -6.98 9.86
C LYS A 105 0.47 -6.17 8.81
N VAL A 106 1.17 -5.33 8.07
CA VAL A 106 0.60 -4.55 6.98
C VAL A 106 1.35 -4.92 5.70
N ILE A 107 0.64 -5.48 4.74
CA ILE A 107 1.19 -5.89 3.46
C ILE A 107 0.77 -4.85 2.42
N ILE A 108 1.74 -4.25 1.72
CA ILE A 108 1.47 -3.31 0.63
C ILE A 108 2.07 -3.90 -0.64
N ILE A 109 1.23 -4.17 -1.63
CA ILE A 109 1.65 -4.76 -2.91
C ILE A 109 1.38 -3.77 -4.03
N GLU A 110 2.46 -3.36 -4.73
CA GLU A 110 2.39 -2.62 -5.99
C GLU A 110 2.39 -3.61 -7.14
N TRP A 111 1.57 -3.36 -8.16
CA TRP A 111 1.38 -4.24 -9.32
C TRP A 111 0.79 -5.61 -8.94
N PRO A 112 -0.30 -5.65 -8.14
CA PRO A 112 -0.86 -6.93 -7.70
C PRO A 112 -1.42 -7.77 -8.85
N GLN A 113 -1.74 -7.15 -10.00
CA GLN A 113 -2.22 -7.85 -11.19
C GLN A 113 -1.16 -8.78 -11.79
N LYS A 114 0.11 -8.64 -11.41
CA LYS A 114 1.17 -9.56 -11.85
C LYS A 114 1.22 -10.86 -11.07
N LEU A 115 0.45 -10.97 -9.99
CA LEU A 115 0.32 -12.23 -9.27
C LEU A 115 -0.42 -13.24 -10.13
N GLN A 116 0.05 -14.49 -10.12
CA GLN A 116 -0.61 -15.58 -10.83
C GLN A 116 -2.03 -15.81 -10.32
N GLU A 117 -2.17 -15.81 -9.00
CA GLU A 117 -3.47 -15.95 -8.35
C GLU A 117 -3.83 -14.65 -7.66
N PRO A 118 -5.06 -14.14 -7.87
CA PRO A 118 -5.51 -12.95 -7.17
C PRO A 118 -5.49 -13.13 -5.66
N ARG A 119 -5.01 -12.12 -4.94
CA ARG A 119 -5.07 -12.09 -3.48
C ARG A 119 -6.21 -11.19 -3.04
N LYS A 120 -6.81 -11.52 -1.92
CA LYS A 120 -7.80 -10.68 -1.28
C LYS A 120 -7.10 -9.44 -0.69
N PHE A 121 -7.77 -8.32 -0.70
CA PHE A 121 -7.25 -7.08 -0.14
C PHE A 121 -8.28 -6.46 0.81
N ASP A 122 -7.79 -5.64 1.72
CA ASP A 122 -8.64 -4.79 2.56
C ASP A 122 -8.85 -3.43 1.91
N LEU A 123 -7.80 -2.89 1.29
CA LEU A 123 -7.84 -1.60 0.62
C LEU A 123 -7.16 -1.71 -0.74
N LYS A 124 -7.79 -1.15 -1.77
CA LYS A 124 -7.20 -1.08 -3.10
C LYS A 124 -7.24 0.36 -3.57
N ILE A 125 -6.10 0.87 -4.02
CA ILE A 125 -5.97 2.22 -4.53
C ILE A 125 -5.45 2.13 -5.96
N SER A 126 -6.22 2.65 -6.90
CA SER A 126 -5.88 2.67 -8.33
C SER A 126 -5.56 4.10 -8.74
N PHE A 127 -4.37 4.29 -9.30
CA PHE A 127 -3.86 5.59 -9.73
C PHE A 127 -4.03 5.77 -11.23
N LYS A 128 -4.46 6.97 -11.64
CA LYS A 128 -4.55 7.36 -13.05
C LYS A 128 -4.02 8.77 -13.24
N HIS A 129 -3.36 9.01 -14.37
CA HIS A 129 -3.02 10.37 -14.81
C HIS A 129 -4.20 10.93 -15.62
N ILE A 130 -4.72 12.07 -15.21
CA ILE A 130 -5.80 12.77 -15.90
C ILE A 130 -5.44 14.25 -15.92
N ASN A 131 -5.27 14.82 -17.13
CA ASN A 131 -5.00 16.25 -17.31
C ASN A 131 -3.87 16.80 -16.46
N ASN A 132 -2.71 16.12 -16.47
CA ASN A 132 -1.51 16.47 -15.67
C ASN A 132 -1.71 16.36 -14.16
N GLN A 133 -2.82 15.80 -13.73
CA GLN A 133 -3.10 15.52 -12.33
C GLN A 133 -3.23 14.02 -12.13
N ARG A 134 -3.20 13.58 -10.88
CA ARG A 134 -3.39 12.19 -10.51
C ARG A 134 -4.78 12.05 -9.90
N GLU A 135 -5.52 11.06 -10.36
CA GLU A 135 -6.76 10.64 -9.74
C GLU A 135 -6.56 9.28 -9.10
N VAL A 136 -7.08 9.09 -7.91
CA VAL A 136 -7.09 7.78 -7.27
C VAL A 136 -8.52 7.32 -7.04
N GLU A 137 -8.76 6.04 -7.30
CA GLU A 137 -9.99 5.34 -6.94
C GLU A 137 -9.68 4.44 -5.75
N ILE A 138 -10.51 4.50 -4.73
CA ILE A 138 -10.30 3.74 -3.50
C ILE A 138 -11.44 2.77 -3.29
N ILE A 139 -11.10 1.50 -3.08
CA ILE A 139 -12.04 0.44 -2.73
C ILE A 139 -11.68 -0.06 -1.34
N ASP A 140 -12.59 0.13 -0.39
CA ASP A 140 -12.48 -0.37 0.99
C ASP A 140 -13.33 -1.63 1.09
N ALA A 141 -12.70 -2.79 0.91
CA ALA A 141 -13.40 -4.05 0.72
C ALA A 141 -14.14 -4.53 1.98
N ASN A 142 -13.65 -4.16 3.16
CA ASN A 142 -14.17 -4.67 4.43
C ASN A 142 -14.64 -3.56 5.36
N ASN A 143 -14.84 -2.36 4.83
CA ASN A 143 -15.32 -1.18 5.59
C ASN A 143 -14.42 -0.85 6.80
N LEU A 144 -13.11 -0.95 6.62
CA LEU A 144 -12.14 -0.66 7.66
C LEU A 144 -11.63 0.78 7.61
N PHE A 145 -11.58 1.38 6.43
CA PHE A 145 -10.98 2.70 6.19
C PHE A 145 -12.06 3.77 6.08
N LEU A 146 -12.80 3.95 7.16
CA LEU A 146 -14.03 4.77 7.16
C LEU A 146 -13.77 6.25 6.93
N LYS A 147 -12.62 6.78 7.39
CA LYS A 147 -12.28 8.19 7.16
C LYS A 147 -11.95 8.49 5.70
N LEU A 148 -11.53 7.48 4.95
CA LEU A 148 -11.28 7.62 3.53
C LEU A 148 -12.55 7.59 2.70
N THR A 149 -13.52 6.78 3.10
CA THR A 149 -14.66 6.43 2.25
C THR A 149 -15.97 7.07 2.68
N LYS A 150 -16.06 7.58 3.91
CA LYS A 150 -17.19 8.38 4.35
C LYS A 150 -16.92 9.85 4.10
N SER A 151 -17.77 10.47 3.34
CA SER A 151 -17.75 11.91 3.10
C SER A 151 -18.95 12.53 3.75
#